data_923f6654041c9b5149f44940fea95835
#
_entry.id   923f6654041c9b5149f44940fea95835
#
_cell.length_a   1.000
_cell.length_b   1.000
_cell.length_c   1.000
_cell.angle_alpha   90.00
_cell.angle_beta   90.00
_cell.angle_gamma   90.00
#
_symmetry.space_group_name_H-M   'P 1'
#
loop_
_entity.id
_entity.type
_entity.pdbx_description
1 polymer ?
#
loop_
_entity_poly.entity_id
_entity_poly.type
_entity_poly.pdbx_seq_one_letter_code
_entity_poly.pdbx_strand_id
1 'polypeptide(L)'
;MEEVIKRYFQCWLDKDIDAVKEIFSDDIIYSECYGPVYKGIGQIIRWFEDWNRKGTVLQWDIKRVVVSGNTAVVEWYFKCDYEGNVDGFDGVTIAEFDDDMKICDLKEFQSKAEHYCPYGG
;
A
#
# COMPACT_ATOMS: atom_id res chain seq x y z
N MET A 1 8.51 11.47 5.44
CA MET A 1 8.17 10.07 5.06
C MET A 1 6.73 9.71 5.40
N GLU A 2 6.27 9.99 6.59
CA GLU A 2 4.88 9.70 6.97
C GLU A 2 3.86 10.37 6.05
N GLU A 3 4.09 11.64 5.67
CA GLU A 3 3.21 12.39 4.79
C GLU A 3 3.10 11.76 3.40
N VAL A 4 4.21 11.23 2.89
CA VAL A 4 4.23 10.56 1.57
C VAL A 4 3.41 9.27 1.62
N ILE A 5 3.52 8.50 2.70
CA ILE A 5 2.73 7.28 2.89
C ILE A 5 1.24 7.60 2.98
N LYS A 6 0.87 8.62 3.75
CA LYS A 6 -0.53 9.06 3.86
C LYS A 6 -1.09 9.47 2.49
N ARG A 7 -0.31 10.22 1.73
CA ARG A 7 -0.67 10.64 0.38
C ARG A 7 -0.85 9.43 -0.54
N TYR A 8 0.02 8.44 -0.43
CA TYR A 8 -0.08 7.22 -1.23
C TYR A 8 -1.36 6.46 -0.94
N PHE A 9 -1.69 6.23 0.33
CA PHE A 9 -2.93 5.53 0.68
C PHE A 9 -4.16 6.30 0.21
N GLN A 10 -4.13 7.63 0.30
CA GLN A 10 -5.21 8.48 -0.18
C GLN A 10 -5.40 8.38 -1.70
N CYS A 11 -4.30 8.19 -2.46
CA CYS A 11 -4.38 7.99 -3.91
C CYS A 11 -5.27 6.81 -4.28
N TRP A 12 -5.21 5.73 -3.51
CA TRP A 12 -6.06 4.55 -3.76
C TRP A 12 -7.52 4.82 -3.43
N LEU A 13 -7.80 5.56 -2.36
CA LEU A 13 -9.15 5.94 -1.99
C LEU A 13 -9.79 6.87 -3.03
N ASP A 14 -9.00 7.77 -3.60
CA ASP A 14 -9.45 8.79 -4.56
C ASP A 14 -9.29 8.34 -6.02
N LYS A 15 -8.63 7.22 -6.29
CA LYS A 15 -8.25 6.76 -7.63
C LYS A 15 -7.43 7.81 -8.39
N ASP A 16 -6.51 8.46 -7.69
CA ASP A 16 -5.70 9.57 -8.21
C ASP A 16 -4.37 9.05 -8.79
N ILE A 17 -4.38 8.75 -10.08
CA ILE A 17 -3.20 8.24 -10.78
C ILE A 17 -2.08 9.27 -10.90
N ASP A 18 -2.41 10.55 -11.01
CA ASP A 18 -1.40 11.60 -11.16
C ASP A 18 -0.57 11.76 -9.90
N ALA A 19 -1.19 11.66 -8.74
CA ALA A 19 -0.48 11.68 -7.46
C ALA A 19 0.44 10.46 -7.30
N VAL A 20 0.01 9.28 -7.75
CA VAL A 20 0.84 8.06 -7.72
C VAL A 20 2.15 8.27 -8.48
N LYS A 21 2.11 8.94 -9.64
CA LYS A 21 3.31 9.21 -10.46
C LYS A 21 4.35 10.05 -9.73
N GLU A 22 3.95 10.84 -8.75
CA GLU A 22 4.85 11.72 -8.02
C GLU A 22 5.47 11.06 -6.78
N ILE A 23 4.91 9.96 -6.31
CA ILE A 23 5.28 9.30 -5.05
C ILE A 23 6.46 8.34 -5.22
N PHE A 24 6.50 7.63 -6.34
CA PHE A 24 7.49 6.57 -6.58
C PHE A 24 8.64 7.03 -7.46
N SER A 25 9.83 6.46 -7.22
CA SER A 25 10.95 6.62 -8.13
C SER A 25 10.69 5.87 -9.44
N ASP A 26 11.39 6.25 -10.50
CA ASP A 26 11.23 5.60 -11.81
C ASP A 26 11.56 4.12 -11.77
N ASP A 27 12.48 3.72 -10.90
CA ASP A 27 12.99 2.35 -10.75
C ASP A 27 12.41 1.61 -9.53
N ILE A 28 11.26 2.03 -9.04
CA ILE A 28 10.56 1.39 -7.91
C ILE A 28 10.44 -0.12 -8.08
N ILE A 29 10.63 -0.83 -6.98
CA ILE A 29 10.28 -2.25 -6.87
C ILE A 29 9.20 -2.36 -5.79
N TYR A 30 8.03 -2.83 -6.19
CA TYR A 30 6.85 -2.91 -5.33
C TYR A 30 6.44 -4.38 -5.19
N SER A 31 6.59 -4.94 -4.01
CA SER A 31 6.20 -6.31 -3.71
C SER A 31 4.86 -6.31 -2.97
N GLU A 32 3.81 -6.65 -3.69
CA GLU A 32 2.45 -6.65 -3.18
C GLU A 32 2.21 -7.84 -2.24
N CYS A 33 1.35 -7.67 -1.23
CA CYS A 33 1.06 -8.72 -0.25
C CYS A 33 0.37 -9.95 -0.84
N TYR A 34 -0.18 -9.85 -2.05
CA TYR A 34 -0.79 -10.97 -2.76
C TYR A 34 0.21 -11.79 -3.58
N GLY A 35 1.48 -11.36 -3.65
CA GLY A 35 2.55 -12.06 -4.36
C GLY A 35 3.13 -11.36 -5.58
N PRO A 36 2.38 -10.63 -6.40
CA PRO A 36 2.94 -9.92 -7.56
C PRO A 36 4.02 -8.93 -7.17
N VAL A 37 5.02 -8.79 -8.05
CA VAL A 37 6.08 -7.80 -7.94
C VAL A 37 6.04 -6.91 -9.17
N TYR A 38 5.93 -5.61 -8.95
CA TYR A 38 5.92 -4.61 -10.03
C TYR A 38 7.25 -3.87 -10.05
N LYS A 39 7.83 -3.72 -11.24
CA LYS A 39 9.14 -3.09 -11.43
C LYS A 39 9.00 -1.87 -12.32
N GLY A 40 9.34 -0.72 -11.76
CA GLY A 40 9.30 0.57 -12.45
C GLY A 40 7.95 1.25 -12.41
N ILE A 41 7.99 2.57 -12.56
CA ILE A 41 6.78 3.42 -12.46
C ILE A 41 5.72 3.07 -13.51
N GLY A 42 6.15 2.63 -14.70
CA GLY A 42 5.21 2.24 -15.75
C GLY A 42 4.36 1.05 -15.35
N GLN A 43 4.95 0.05 -14.68
CA GLN A 43 4.19 -1.10 -14.18
C GLN A 43 3.25 -0.73 -13.04
N ILE A 44 3.67 0.19 -12.17
CA ILE A 44 2.81 0.69 -11.08
C ILE A 44 1.57 1.39 -11.66
N ILE A 45 1.75 2.25 -12.66
CA ILE A 45 0.65 2.95 -13.32
C ILE A 45 -0.32 1.96 -13.96
N ARG A 46 0.21 0.98 -14.69
CA ARG A 46 -0.60 -0.05 -15.35
C ARG A 46 -1.41 -0.86 -14.33
N TRP A 47 -0.77 -1.31 -13.27
CA TRP A 47 -1.42 -2.05 -12.20
C TRP A 47 -2.51 -1.22 -11.52
N PHE A 48 -2.21 0.03 -11.19
CA PHE A 48 -3.16 0.94 -10.56
C PHE A 48 -4.41 1.12 -11.41
N GLU A 49 -4.24 1.35 -12.71
CA GLU A 49 -5.36 1.50 -13.64
C GLU A 49 -6.17 0.21 -13.79
N ASP A 50 -5.49 -0.93 -13.96
CA ASP A 50 -6.13 -2.24 -14.12
C ASP A 50 -6.93 -2.62 -12.87
N TRP A 51 -6.34 -2.44 -11.69
CA TRP A 51 -6.98 -2.78 -10.43
C TRP A 51 -8.22 -1.92 -10.19
N ASN A 52 -8.12 -0.62 -10.43
CA ASN A 52 -9.22 0.32 -10.18
C ASN A 52 -10.39 0.19 -11.17
N ARG A 53 -10.19 -0.49 -12.29
CA ARG A 53 -11.30 -0.86 -13.18
C ARG A 53 -12.17 -1.98 -12.61
N LYS A 54 -11.61 -2.83 -11.76
CA LYS A 54 -12.27 -4.01 -11.21
C LYS A 54 -12.64 -3.87 -9.74
N GLY A 55 -11.98 -2.97 -9.03
CA GLY A 55 -12.14 -2.83 -7.60
C GLY A 55 -12.16 -1.39 -7.12
N THR A 56 -12.49 -1.25 -5.85
CA THR A 56 -12.50 0.01 -5.13
C THR A 56 -11.91 -0.21 -3.75
N VAL A 57 -10.92 0.60 -3.38
CA VAL A 57 -10.42 0.64 -2.01
C VAL A 57 -11.43 1.40 -1.16
N LEU A 58 -12.00 0.72 -0.18
CA LEU A 58 -13.02 1.30 0.70
C LEU A 58 -12.40 2.00 1.89
N GLN A 59 -11.27 1.49 2.37
CA GLN A 59 -10.65 1.95 3.60
C GLN A 59 -9.19 1.55 3.60
N TRP A 60 -8.31 2.45 4.02
CA TRP A 60 -6.89 2.14 4.25
C TRP A 60 -6.40 3.03 5.38
N ASP A 61 -6.52 2.53 6.61
CA ASP A 61 -6.24 3.29 7.82
C ASP A 61 -4.85 2.99 8.35
N ILE A 62 -4.08 4.04 8.60
CA ILE A 62 -2.77 3.92 9.25
C ILE A 62 -2.98 3.82 10.76
N LYS A 63 -2.43 2.76 11.37
CA LYS A 63 -2.46 2.56 12.81
C LYS A 63 -1.21 3.10 13.48
N ARG A 64 -0.04 2.91 12.85
CA ARG A 64 1.23 3.33 13.41
C ARG A 64 2.28 3.46 12.31
N VAL A 65 3.16 4.46 12.46
CA VAL A 65 4.32 4.66 11.59
C VAL A 65 5.58 4.67 12.45
N VAL A 66 6.58 3.89 12.04
CA VAL A 66 7.91 3.88 12.63
C VAL A 66 8.91 4.21 11.54
N VAL A 67 9.76 5.20 11.78
CA VAL A 67 10.77 5.63 10.82
C VAL A 67 12.16 5.39 11.40
N SER A 68 13.04 4.79 10.60
CA SER A 68 14.45 4.61 10.91
C SER A 68 15.28 4.85 9.66
N GLY A 69 16.14 5.87 9.69
CA GLY A 69 16.91 6.26 8.50
C GLY A 69 16.00 6.65 7.35
N ASN A 70 16.17 5.99 6.21
CA ASN A 70 15.35 6.20 5.01
C ASN A 70 14.20 5.19 4.90
N THR A 71 13.91 4.45 5.96
CA THR A 71 12.90 3.38 5.95
C THR A 71 11.73 3.76 6.86
N ALA A 72 10.51 3.59 6.33
CA ALA A 72 9.28 3.73 7.10
C ALA A 72 8.58 2.37 7.18
N VAL A 73 8.15 2.01 8.38
CA VAL A 73 7.32 0.82 8.64
C VAL A 73 5.95 1.30 9.05
N VAL A 74 4.92 0.86 8.34
CA VAL A 74 3.56 1.37 8.50
C VAL A 74 2.61 0.22 8.78
N GLU A 75 2.02 0.23 9.96
CA GLU A 75 0.97 -0.72 10.33
C GLU A 75 -0.39 -0.14 9.93
N TRP A 76 -1.25 -0.95 9.29
CA TRP A 76 -2.51 -0.46 8.75
C TRP A 76 -3.62 -1.51 8.75
N TYR A 77 -4.85 -1.03 8.53
CA TYR A 77 -6.01 -1.83 8.16
C TYR A 77 -6.46 -1.45 6.74
N PHE A 78 -6.72 -2.44 5.91
CA PHE A 78 -7.13 -2.28 4.52
C PHE A 78 -8.45 -2.99 4.28
N LYS A 79 -9.34 -2.37 3.48
CA LYS A 79 -10.59 -2.97 3.07
C LYS A 79 -10.90 -2.57 1.63
N CYS A 80 -11.31 -3.52 0.83
CA CYS A 80 -11.65 -3.27 -0.57
C CYS A 80 -12.88 -4.06 -1.00
N ASP A 81 -13.45 -3.61 -2.11
CA ASP A 81 -14.42 -4.35 -2.90
C ASP A 81 -13.74 -4.66 -4.24
N TYR A 82 -13.50 -5.92 -4.52
CA TYR A 82 -12.87 -6.35 -5.77
C TYR A 82 -13.77 -7.35 -6.48
N GLU A 83 -14.27 -6.95 -7.67
CA GLU A 83 -15.21 -7.75 -8.46
C GLU A 83 -16.45 -8.18 -7.65
N GLY A 84 -16.92 -7.31 -6.76
CA GLY A 84 -18.08 -7.57 -5.91
C GLY A 84 -17.80 -8.30 -4.61
N ASN A 85 -16.54 -8.69 -4.36
CA ASN A 85 -16.15 -9.36 -3.12
C ASN A 85 -15.52 -8.33 -2.17
N VAL A 86 -16.13 -8.15 -1.02
CA VAL A 86 -15.61 -7.27 0.03
C VAL A 86 -14.71 -8.07 0.96
N ASP A 87 -13.47 -7.58 1.15
CA ASP A 87 -12.49 -8.21 2.02
C ASP A 87 -11.70 -7.15 2.76
N GLY A 88 -11.24 -7.48 3.96
CA GLY A 88 -10.43 -6.59 4.77
C GLY A 88 -9.44 -7.36 5.63
N PHE A 89 -8.28 -6.75 5.90
CA PHE A 89 -7.24 -7.39 6.68
C PHE A 89 -6.26 -6.36 7.24
N ASP A 90 -5.55 -6.76 8.27
CA ASP A 90 -4.43 -6.01 8.84
C ASP A 90 -3.16 -6.30 8.06
N GLY A 91 -2.29 -5.33 7.98
CA GLY A 91 -1.01 -5.51 7.31
C GLY A 91 0.04 -4.48 7.70
N VAL A 92 1.18 -4.61 7.03
CA VAL A 92 2.36 -3.77 7.24
C VAL A 92 2.98 -3.46 5.89
N THR A 93 3.38 -2.21 5.71
CA THR A 93 4.22 -1.76 4.59
C THR A 93 5.60 -1.42 5.12
N ILE A 94 6.63 -1.88 4.41
CA ILE A 94 8.02 -1.44 4.62
C ILE A 94 8.43 -0.67 3.37
N ALA A 95 8.65 0.63 3.50
CA ALA A 95 8.99 1.52 2.39
C ALA A 95 10.38 2.12 2.58
N GLU A 96 11.21 2.04 1.54
CA GLU A 96 12.50 2.72 1.49
C GLU A 96 12.40 3.93 0.57
N PHE A 97 13.00 5.03 1.00
CA PHE A 97 12.99 6.30 0.29
C PHE A 97 14.35 6.62 -0.28
N ASP A 98 14.39 7.22 -1.47
CA ASP A 98 15.62 7.73 -2.06
C ASP A 98 15.91 9.17 -1.59
N ASP A 99 17.00 9.75 -2.11
CA ASP A 99 17.44 11.10 -1.72
C ASP A 99 16.45 12.19 -2.14
N ASP A 100 15.59 11.92 -3.12
CA ASP A 100 14.54 12.83 -3.58
C ASP A 100 13.23 12.65 -2.81
N MET A 101 13.25 11.87 -1.74
CA MET A 101 12.10 11.53 -0.92
C MET A 101 11.00 10.79 -1.69
N LYS A 102 11.39 10.03 -2.71
CA LYS A 102 10.49 9.13 -3.43
C LYS A 102 10.66 7.71 -2.91
N ILE A 103 9.58 6.94 -2.93
CA ILE A 103 9.64 5.53 -2.54
C ILE A 103 10.30 4.74 -3.66
N CYS A 104 11.42 4.08 -3.36
CA CYS A 104 12.20 3.30 -4.32
C CYS A 104 12.12 1.80 -4.11
N ASP A 105 11.66 1.35 -2.94
CA ASP A 105 11.38 -0.06 -2.65
C ASP A 105 10.21 -0.11 -1.67
N LEU A 106 9.25 -0.97 -1.93
CA LEU A 106 8.10 -1.12 -1.05
C LEU A 106 7.68 -2.58 -0.98
N LYS A 107 7.47 -3.08 0.23
CA LYS A 107 6.97 -4.43 0.47
C LYS A 107 5.75 -4.36 1.36
N GLU A 108 4.74 -5.15 1.01
CA GLU A 108 3.53 -5.28 1.80
C GLU A 108 3.38 -6.70 2.34
N PHE A 109 2.92 -6.80 3.57
CA PHE A 109 2.62 -8.06 4.22
C PHE A 109 1.22 -8.00 4.81
N GLN A 110 0.48 -9.09 4.75
CA GLN A 110 -0.87 -9.15 5.30
C GLN A 110 -1.00 -10.26 6.33
N SER A 111 -1.90 -10.06 7.29
CA SER A 111 -2.36 -11.13 8.15
C SER A 111 -3.32 -12.01 7.35
N LYS A 112 -3.07 -13.32 7.27
CA LYS A 112 -3.92 -14.24 6.53
C LYS A 112 -5.12 -14.71 7.33
N ALA A 113 -5.01 -14.68 8.65
CA ALA A 113 -6.04 -15.19 9.53
C ALA A 113 -6.76 -14.06 10.24
N GLU A 114 -8.06 -14.21 10.41
CA GLU A 114 -8.84 -13.31 11.24
C GLU A 114 -8.43 -13.48 12.71
N HIS A 115 -8.23 -12.39 13.41
CA HIS A 115 -7.84 -12.41 14.82
C HIS A 115 -9.05 -12.66 15.71
N TYR A 116 -8.84 -13.51 16.73
CA TYR A 116 -9.90 -13.85 17.69
C TYR A 116 -9.28 -14.16 19.06
N CYS A 117 -10.09 -14.07 20.10
CA CYS A 117 -9.66 -14.35 21.47
C CYS A 117 -10.10 -15.76 21.87
N PRO A 118 -9.22 -16.79 21.81
CA PRO A 118 -9.61 -18.18 22.06
C PRO A 118 -9.99 -18.43 23.52
N TYR A 119 -9.59 -17.56 24.44
CA TYR A 119 -9.89 -17.70 25.87
C TYR A 119 -10.95 -16.68 26.35
N GLY A 120 -11.61 -16.00 25.42
CA GLY A 120 -12.64 -15.00 25.73
C GLY A 120 -12.06 -13.63 26.11
N GLY A 121 -12.92 -12.69 26.34
CA GLY A 121 -12.60 -11.37 26.86
C GLY A 121 -11.69 -10.52 26.02
#